data_a1dbd1f02728954f68071aa894bac36a
#
_entry.id   a1dbd1f02728954f68071aa894bac36a
#
_cell.length_a   1.000
_cell.length_b   1.000
_cell.length_c   1.000
_cell.angle_alpha   90.00
_cell.angle_beta   90.00
_cell.angle_gamma   90.00
#
_symmetry.space_group_name_H-M   'P 1'
#
loop_
_entity.id
_entity.type
_entity.pdbx_description
1 polymer ?
#
loop_
_entity_poly.entity_id
_entity_poly.type
_entity_poly.pdbx_seq_one_letter_code
_entity_poly.pdbx_strand_id
1 'polypeptide(L)'
;MHSKKSAERRVNEIIKGKETFMHLSRELAKQAQDRESITKQPKERLLGLKATLTIKNYLGGYYFFTCDEVRIENETIYLIEGKHSKQSLIPSLEDIKDGLLKMILFTNLKEVKIDDLEYNPIPVLKLTSDIEFSRNNLKESQVDYLRKLKREAKENNFRVEVNDRDLRDINI
;
A
#
# COMPACT_ATOMS: atom_id res chain seq x y z
N MET A 1 7.32 24.63 2.36
CA MET A 1 7.49 25.55 1.20
C MET A 1 8.92 25.42 0.71
N HIS A 2 9.15 24.94 -0.50
CA HIS A 2 10.48 24.97 -1.11
C HIS A 2 10.80 26.42 -1.51
N SER A 3 11.97 26.91 -1.13
CA SER A 3 12.33 28.29 -1.44
C SER A 3 12.47 28.50 -2.95
N LYS A 4 12.15 29.71 -3.44
CA LYS A 4 12.29 30.11 -4.84
C LYS A 4 13.69 29.81 -5.39
N LYS A 5 14.73 29.99 -4.58
CA LYS A 5 16.13 29.62 -4.89
C LYS A 5 16.32 28.12 -5.16
N SER A 6 15.62 27.25 -4.45
CA SER A 6 15.71 25.81 -4.69
C SER A 6 15.09 25.40 -6.02
N ALA A 7 13.99 26.04 -6.40
CA ALA A 7 13.33 25.82 -7.69
C ALA A 7 14.20 26.31 -8.86
N GLU A 8 14.75 27.50 -8.75
CA GLU A 8 15.65 28.07 -9.76
C GLU A 8 16.93 27.25 -9.96
N ARG A 9 17.52 26.74 -8.87
CA ARG A 9 18.66 25.83 -8.96
C ARG A 9 18.33 24.55 -9.72
N ARG A 10 17.17 23.93 -9.44
CA ARG A 10 16.73 22.71 -10.12
C ARG A 10 16.51 22.94 -11.61
N VAL A 11 15.87 24.03 -11.98
CA VAL A 11 15.65 24.39 -13.39
C VAL A 11 16.98 24.58 -14.11
N ASN A 12 17.93 25.31 -13.51
CA ASN A 12 19.25 25.52 -14.11
C ASN A 12 20.05 24.21 -14.26
N GLU A 13 19.89 23.26 -13.32
CA GLU A 13 20.54 21.96 -13.41
C GLU A 13 19.92 21.03 -14.47
N ILE A 14 18.61 21.13 -14.69
CA ILE A 14 17.93 20.43 -15.79
C ILE A 14 18.42 20.94 -17.14
N ILE A 15 18.70 22.23 -17.27
CA ILE A 15 19.18 22.87 -18.51
C ILE A 15 20.61 22.44 -18.87
N LYS A 16 21.44 22.02 -17.91
CA LYS A 16 22.83 21.61 -18.13
C LYS A 16 23.02 20.27 -18.83
N GLY A 17 21.97 19.53 -19.08
CA GLY A 17 22.01 18.32 -19.87
C GLY A 17 21.53 17.06 -19.16
N LYS A 18 21.33 16.00 -19.96
CA LYS A 18 20.74 14.73 -19.55
C LYS A 18 21.52 14.04 -18.42
N GLU A 19 22.85 14.09 -18.43
CA GLU A 19 23.70 13.44 -17.43
C GLU A 19 23.54 14.08 -16.05
N THR A 20 23.51 15.40 -16.00
CA THR A 20 23.31 16.16 -14.77
C THR A 20 21.91 15.94 -14.20
N PHE A 21 20.90 15.86 -15.06
CA PHE A 21 19.53 15.51 -14.67
C PHE A 21 19.45 14.11 -14.06
N MET A 22 20.08 13.13 -14.71
CA MET A 22 20.09 11.75 -14.21
C MET A 22 20.82 11.63 -12.87
N HIS A 23 21.92 12.37 -12.70
CA HIS A 23 22.64 12.41 -11.42
C HIS A 23 21.77 13.03 -10.32
N LEU A 24 21.16 14.19 -10.59
CA LEU A 24 20.25 14.84 -9.65
C LEU A 24 19.06 13.96 -9.27
N SER A 25 18.46 13.27 -10.25
CA SER A 25 17.36 12.34 -10.04
C SER A 25 17.75 11.18 -9.12
N ARG A 26 18.95 10.59 -9.32
CA ARG A 26 19.48 9.53 -8.46
C ARG A 26 19.77 10.02 -7.03
N GLU A 27 20.35 11.21 -6.88
CA GLU A 27 20.57 11.78 -5.54
C GLU A 27 19.25 12.05 -4.80
N LEU A 28 18.24 12.60 -5.49
CA LEU A 28 16.93 12.84 -4.88
C LEU A 28 16.23 11.55 -4.49
N ALA A 29 16.33 10.51 -5.32
CA ALA A 29 15.81 9.18 -5.02
C ALA A 29 16.52 8.57 -3.80
N LYS A 30 17.86 8.66 -3.72
CA LYS A 30 18.63 8.21 -2.58
C LYS A 30 18.26 8.96 -1.29
N GLN A 31 18.13 10.29 -1.35
CA GLN A 31 17.70 11.10 -0.19
C GLN A 31 16.27 10.75 0.27
N ALA A 32 15.36 10.40 -0.65
CA ALA A 32 14.02 9.91 -0.30
C ALA A 32 14.12 8.56 0.41
N GLN A 33 14.90 7.63 -0.11
CA GLN A 33 15.15 6.32 0.49
C GLN A 33 15.82 6.40 1.86
N ASP A 34 16.78 7.30 2.02
CA ASP A 34 17.45 7.55 3.31
C ASP A 34 16.47 8.14 4.34
N ARG A 35 15.54 9.01 3.93
CA ARG A 35 14.47 9.52 4.81
C ARG A 35 13.49 8.43 5.23
N GLU A 36 13.11 7.53 4.33
CA GLU A 36 12.29 6.35 4.67
C GLU A 36 13.01 5.42 5.65
N SER A 37 14.33 5.27 5.54
CA SER A 37 15.10 4.43 6.46
C SER A 37 15.26 5.06 7.86
N ILE A 38 15.24 6.39 7.96
CA ILE A 38 15.35 7.14 9.23
C ILE A 38 14.01 7.26 9.94
N THR A 39 12.90 7.38 9.20
CA THR A 39 11.56 7.24 9.77
C THR A 39 11.38 5.77 10.13
N LYS A 40 11.52 5.43 11.40
CA LYS A 40 11.14 4.13 11.95
C LYS A 40 9.62 3.97 11.78
N GLN A 41 9.18 3.63 10.59
CA GLN A 41 7.82 3.16 10.40
C GLN A 41 7.63 1.92 11.30
N PRO A 42 6.51 1.81 11.99
CA PRO A 42 6.20 0.59 12.74
C PRO A 42 6.30 -0.57 11.75
N LYS A 43 7.18 -1.53 12.03
CA LYS A 43 7.26 -2.74 11.21
C LYS A 43 5.90 -3.43 11.33
N GLU A 44 5.16 -3.40 10.24
CA GLU A 44 3.94 -4.18 10.10
C GLU A 44 4.30 -5.65 10.32
N ARG A 45 3.45 -6.37 11.06
CA ARG A 45 3.62 -7.81 11.26
C ARG A 45 3.15 -8.54 10.01
N LEU A 46 3.93 -8.45 8.97
CA LEU A 46 3.69 -9.15 7.72
C LEU A 46 4.54 -10.42 7.70
N LEU A 47 3.91 -11.53 7.41
CA LEU A 47 4.55 -12.86 7.37
C LEU A 47 5.02 -13.23 5.96
N GLY A 48 4.61 -12.47 4.95
CA GLY A 48 4.89 -12.72 3.55
C GLY A 48 6.07 -11.95 2.97
N LEU A 49 6.34 -12.20 1.70
CA LEU A 49 7.40 -11.54 0.94
C LEU A 49 6.88 -10.23 0.35
N LYS A 50 7.63 -9.15 0.51
CA LYS A 50 7.39 -7.91 -0.26
C LYS A 50 7.61 -8.18 -1.74
N ALA A 51 6.72 -7.67 -2.57
CA ALA A 51 6.83 -7.81 -4.01
C ALA A 51 6.74 -6.45 -4.72
N THR A 52 7.29 -6.39 -5.92
CA THR A 52 7.12 -5.26 -6.82
C THR A 52 6.17 -5.66 -7.93
N LEU A 53 5.07 -4.93 -8.06
CA LEU A 53 4.14 -5.05 -9.18
C LEU A 53 4.64 -4.21 -10.34
N THR A 54 4.83 -4.84 -11.50
CA THR A 54 5.18 -4.18 -12.75
C THR A 54 3.94 -4.12 -13.63
N ILE A 55 3.45 -2.91 -13.89
CA ILE A 55 2.26 -2.70 -14.72
C ILE A 55 2.67 -2.07 -16.05
N LYS A 56 2.42 -2.78 -17.15
CA LYS A 56 2.65 -2.27 -18.49
C LYS A 56 1.53 -1.29 -18.87
N ASN A 57 1.91 -0.14 -19.42
CA ASN A 57 0.95 0.82 -19.95
C ASN A 57 0.94 0.82 -21.49
N TYR A 58 -0.13 1.33 -22.07
CA TYR A 58 -0.30 1.38 -23.53
C TYR A 58 0.65 2.35 -24.25
N LEU A 59 1.35 3.20 -23.51
CA LEU A 59 2.35 4.12 -24.06
C LEU A 59 3.75 3.47 -24.21
N GLY A 60 3.87 2.17 -23.90
CA GLY A 60 5.10 1.40 -24.01
C GLY A 60 6.03 1.52 -22.81
N GLY A 61 5.55 2.07 -21.69
CA GLY A 61 6.28 2.15 -20.41
C GLY A 61 5.76 1.19 -19.36
N TYR A 62 6.38 1.25 -18.17
CA TYR A 62 6.03 0.45 -17.02
C TYR A 62 5.85 1.35 -15.80
N TYR A 63 4.85 1.00 -14.96
CA TYR A 63 4.72 1.50 -13.60
C TYR A 63 5.20 0.43 -12.62
N PHE A 64 5.85 0.85 -11.56
CA PHE A 64 6.33 -0.02 -10.50
C PHE A 64 5.68 0.37 -9.19
N PHE A 65 4.99 -0.58 -8.56
CA PHE A 65 4.36 -0.40 -7.27
C PHE A 65 4.84 -1.47 -6.30
N THR A 66 4.95 -1.12 -5.05
CA THR A 66 5.25 -2.09 -3.99
C THR A 66 3.96 -2.70 -3.46
N CYS A 67 3.99 -4.00 -3.22
CA CYS A 67 3.01 -4.73 -2.45
C CYS A 67 3.67 -5.14 -1.13
N ASP A 68 3.03 -4.88 -0.01
CA ASP A 68 3.64 -5.13 1.31
C ASP A 68 3.82 -6.61 1.58
N GLU A 69 2.85 -7.43 1.17
CA GLU A 69 2.92 -8.88 1.28
C GLU A 69 2.25 -9.53 0.07
N VAL A 70 2.83 -10.61 -0.42
CA VAL A 70 2.22 -11.50 -1.42
C VAL A 70 2.11 -12.89 -0.83
N ARG A 71 0.94 -13.50 -0.95
CA ARG A 71 0.67 -14.90 -0.58
C ARG A 71 0.07 -15.62 -1.77
N ILE A 72 0.60 -16.79 -2.08
CA ILE A 72 0.14 -17.62 -3.21
C ILE A 72 -0.47 -18.89 -2.66
N GLU A 73 -1.68 -19.19 -3.11
CA GLU A 73 -2.41 -20.42 -2.77
C GLU A 73 -3.00 -20.99 -4.06
N ASN A 74 -2.43 -22.08 -4.56
CA ASN A 74 -2.77 -22.66 -5.85
C ASN A 74 -2.68 -21.63 -7.00
N GLU A 75 -3.79 -21.39 -7.70
CA GLU A 75 -3.89 -20.40 -8.80
C GLU A 75 -4.28 -18.99 -8.32
N THR A 76 -4.33 -18.77 -7.03
CA THR A 76 -4.73 -17.50 -6.42
C THR A 76 -3.54 -16.79 -5.86
N ILE A 77 -3.42 -15.49 -6.16
CA ILE A 77 -2.44 -14.59 -5.57
C ILE A 77 -3.14 -13.53 -4.72
N TYR A 78 -2.81 -13.46 -3.44
CA TYR A 78 -3.27 -12.41 -2.54
C TYR A 78 -2.28 -11.26 -2.58
N LEU A 79 -2.76 -10.09 -2.95
CA LEU A 79 -1.98 -8.85 -2.98
C LEU A 79 -2.37 -8.02 -1.75
N ILE A 80 -1.48 -7.98 -0.78
CA ILE A 80 -1.79 -7.49 0.56
C ILE A 80 -1.12 -6.14 0.79
N GLU A 81 -1.93 -5.14 1.13
CA GLU A 81 -1.49 -3.85 1.67
C GLU A 81 -1.76 -3.83 3.17
N GLY A 82 -0.73 -3.61 3.97
CA GLY A 82 -0.79 -3.58 5.42
C GLY A 82 -0.95 -2.17 5.96
N LYS A 83 -1.77 -2.02 7.01
CA LYS A 83 -1.83 -0.81 7.82
C LYS A 83 -1.79 -1.20 9.29
N HIS A 84 -0.94 -0.54 10.07
CA HIS A 84 -0.69 -0.92 11.45
C HIS A 84 -0.92 0.24 12.43
N SER A 85 -1.47 -0.08 13.60
CA SER A 85 -1.61 0.84 14.72
C SER A 85 -0.93 0.31 15.98
N LYS A 86 -0.11 1.14 16.62
CA LYS A 86 0.51 0.81 17.91
C LYS A 86 -0.39 1.12 19.12
N GLN A 87 -1.25 2.12 18.98
CA GLN A 87 -1.97 2.73 20.12
C GLN A 87 -3.49 2.64 19.99
N SER A 88 -4.01 2.02 18.94
CA SER A 88 -5.44 1.88 18.71
C SER A 88 -5.76 0.48 18.22
N LEU A 89 -6.97 0.00 18.49
CA LEU A 89 -7.47 -1.32 18.08
C LEU A 89 -7.51 -1.51 16.57
N ILE A 90 -7.61 -0.43 15.82
CA ILE A 90 -7.52 -0.40 14.36
C ILE A 90 -6.70 0.82 13.92
N PRO A 91 -6.08 0.79 12.74
CA PRO A 91 -5.41 1.94 12.15
C PRO A 91 -6.32 3.18 12.03
N SER A 92 -5.71 4.33 11.84
CA SER A 92 -6.48 5.57 11.67
C SER A 92 -7.30 5.56 10.39
N LEU A 93 -8.34 6.39 10.33
CA LEU A 93 -9.14 6.53 9.12
C LEU A 93 -8.31 6.95 7.90
N GLU A 94 -7.31 7.79 8.11
CA GLU A 94 -6.42 8.23 7.03
C GLU A 94 -5.53 7.10 6.52
N ASP A 95 -4.98 6.26 7.42
CA ASP A 95 -4.22 5.06 7.01
C ASP A 95 -5.11 4.08 6.23
N ILE A 96 -6.36 3.89 6.68
CA ILE A 96 -7.33 3.03 5.97
C ILE A 96 -7.63 3.60 4.57
N LYS A 97 -7.86 4.91 4.43
CA LYS A 97 -8.08 5.57 3.14
C LYS A 97 -6.88 5.42 2.19
N ASP A 98 -5.67 5.60 2.72
CA ASP A 98 -4.46 5.37 1.94
C ASP A 98 -4.36 3.91 1.45
N GLY A 99 -4.68 2.95 2.31
CA GLY A 99 -4.78 1.54 1.92
C GLY A 99 -5.84 1.28 0.83
N LEU A 100 -6.97 1.99 0.86
CA LEU A 100 -8.01 1.87 -0.16
C LEU A 100 -7.54 2.32 -1.55
N LEU A 101 -6.61 3.27 -1.66
CA LEU A 101 -6.02 3.65 -2.95
C LEU A 101 -5.27 2.48 -3.59
N LYS A 102 -4.58 1.67 -2.78
CA LYS A 102 -3.94 0.44 -3.27
C LYS A 102 -4.98 -0.61 -3.68
N MET A 103 -6.09 -0.72 -2.95
CA MET A 103 -7.17 -1.64 -3.32
C MET A 103 -7.76 -1.27 -4.68
N ILE A 104 -8.00 0.01 -4.96
CA ILE A 104 -8.45 0.48 -6.28
C ILE A 104 -7.47 0.04 -7.37
N LEU A 105 -6.16 0.17 -7.13
CA LEU A 105 -5.15 -0.27 -8.09
C LEU A 105 -5.22 -1.80 -8.27
N PHE A 106 -5.19 -2.57 -7.19
CA PHE A 106 -5.08 -4.02 -7.24
C PHE A 106 -6.34 -4.68 -7.80
N THR A 107 -7.53 -4.14 -7.57
CA THR A 107 -8.79 -4.65 -8.14
C THR A 107 -8.89 -4.45 -9.65
N ASN A 108 -8.13 -3.52 -10.21
CA ASN A 108 -8.09 -3.24 -11.64
C ASN A 108 -6.97 -3.97 -12.39
N LEU A 109 -6.14 -4.75 -11.71
CA LEU A 109 -5.11 -5.55 -12.36
C LEU A 109 -5.72 -6.67 -13.20
N LYS A 110 -5.15 -6.86 -14.39
CA LYS A 110 -5.49 -7.95 -15.31
C LYS A 110 -4.23 -8.71 -15.67
N GLU A 111 -4.37 -9.99 -16.03
CA GLU A 111 -3.26 -10.81 -16.47
C GLU A 111 -2.09 -10.82 -15.49
N VAL A 112 -2.40 -11.01 -14.19
CA VAL A 112 -1.37 -11.04 -13.14
C VAL A 112 -0.54 -12.31 -13.29
N LYS A 113 0.77 -12.17 -13.48
CA LYS A 113 1.69 -13.28 -13.76
C LYS A 113 2.92 -13.23 -12.85
N ILE A 114 3.41 -14.43 -12.52
CA ILE A 114 4.73 -14.64 -11.94
C ILE A 114 5.40 -15.70 -12.82
N ASP A 115 6.59 -15.39 -13.35
CA ASP A 115 7.36 -16.31 -14.21
C ASP A 115 6.50 -16.93 -15.34
N ASP A 116 5.71 -16.10 -16.03
CA ASP A 116 4.75 -16.48 -17.09
C ASP A 116 3.55 -17.32 -16.66
N LEU A 117 3.42 -17.71 -15.40
CA LEU A 117 2.23 -18.36 -14.85
C LEU A 117 1.19 -17.32 -14.45
N GLU A 118 -0.04 -17.49 -14.92
CA GLU A 118 -1.15 -16.59 -14.63
C GLU A 118 -1.85 -16.96 -13.33
N TYR A 119 -2.20 -15.94 -12.53
CA TYR A 119 -2.85 -16.06 -11.23
C TYR A 119 -4.11 -15.20 -11.15
N ASN A 120 -5.07 -15.67 -10.37
CA ASN A 120 -6.27 -14.92 -10.02
C ASN A 120 -5.95 -13.97 -8.83
N PRO A 121 -5.87 -12.65 -9.03
CA PRO A 121 -5.53 -11.73 -7.96
C PRO A 121 -6.70 -11.51 -7.01
N ILE A 122 -6.43 -11.59 -5.72
CA ILE A 122 -7.35 -11.17 -4.65
C ILE A 122 -6.67 -10.05 -3.86
N PRO A 123 -7.11 -8.81 -3.99
CA PRO A 123 -6.63 -7.71 -3.18
C PRO A 123 -7.07 -7.86 -1.73
N VAL A 124 -6.16 -7.54 -0.78
CA VAL A 124 -6.42 -7.64 0.65
C VAL A 124 -5.91 -6.38 1.35
N LEU A 125 -6.79 -5.70 2.05
CA LEU A 125 -6.40 -4.66 3.01
C LEU A 125 -6.28 -5.29 4.40
N LYS A 126 -5.06 -5.38 4.92
CA LYS A 126 -4.76 -5.99 6.22
C LYS A 126 -4.56 -4.90 7.28
N LEU A 127 -5.47 -4.87 8.25
CA LEU A 127 -5.43 -3.95 9.38
C LEU A 127 -4.89 -4.68 10.61
N THR A 128 -3.79 -4.20 11.17
CA THR A 128 -3.16 -4.82 12.34
C THR A 128 -3.01 -3.84 13.49
N SER A 129 -2.92 -4.36 14.70
CA SER A 129 -2.70 -3.59 15.91
C SER A 129 -1.80 -4.35 16.89
N ASP A 130 -1.03 -3.61 17.70
CA ASP A 130 -0.34 -4.17 18.88
C ASP A 130 -1.31 -4.48 20.02
N ILE A 131 -2.52 -3.93 19.96
CA ILE A 131 -3.58 -4.15 20.94
C ILE A 131 -4.45 -5.31 20.48
N GLU A 132 -4.72 -6.27 21.36
CA GLU A 132 -5.61 -7.38 21.05
C GLU A 132 -7.00 -6.89 20.65
N PHE A 133 -7.45 -7.33 19.47
CA PHE A 133 -8.72 -6.90 18.91
C PHE A 133 -9.89 -7.45 19.71
N SER A 134 -10.68 -6.55 20.28
CA SER A 134 -11.96 -6.86 20.93
C SER A 134 -13.03 -5.90 20.42
N ARG A 135 -14.13 -6.46 19.95
CA ARG A 135 -15.28 -5.66 19.50
C ARG A 135 -15.81 -4.73 20.59
N ASN A 136 -15.87 -5.21 21.83
CA ASN A 136 -16.44 -4.46 22.95
C ASN A 136 -15.60 -3.21 23.31
N ASN A 137 -14.36 -3.18 22.89
CA ASN A 137 -13.43 -2.07 23.15
C ASN A 137 -13.37 -1.07 21.97
N LEU A 138 -14.10 -1.35 20.86
CA LEU A 138 -14.18 -0.42 19.74
C LEU A 138 -15.03 0.79 20.11
N LYS A 139 -14.56 1.98 19.73
CA LYS A 139 -15.37 3.20 19.77
C LYS A 139 -16.47 3.12 18.71
N GLU A 140 -17.59 3.78 18.95
CA GLU A 140 -18.73 3.81 18.00
C GLU A 140 -18.29 4.26 16.59
N SER A 141 -17.44 5.27 16.50
CA SER A 141 -16.86 5.72 15.24
C SER A 141 -16.03 4.64 14.52
N GLN A 142 -15.31 3.80 15.26
CA GLN A 142 -14.52 2.70 14.69
C GLN A 142 -15.44 1.58 14.18
N VAL A 143 -16.52 1.28 14.89
CA VAL A 143 -17.56 0.35 14.43
C VAL A 143 -18.20 0.85 13.12
N ASP A 144 -18.54 2.13 13.04
CA ASP A 144 -19.11 2.74 11.83
C ASP A 144 -18.12 2.66 10.64
N TYR A 145 -16.83 2.95 10.88
CA TYR A 145 -15.81 2.82 9.83
C TYR A 145 -15.66 1.37 9.34
N LEU A 146 -15.63 0.40 10.23
CA LEU A 146 -15.53 -1.01 9.85
C LEU A 146 -16.77 -1.49 9.08
N ARG A 147 -17.98 -1.04 9.45
CA ARG A 147 -19.20 -1.33 8.68
C ARG A 147 -19.14 -0.76 7.26
N LYS A 148 -18.73 0.51 7.14
CA LYS A 148 -18.55 1.14 5.82
C LYS A 148 -17.48 0.42 5.01
N LEU A 149 -16.36 0.07 5.64
CA LEU A 149 -15.27 -0.66 4.99
C LEU A 149 -15.71 -2.07 4.53
N LYS A 150 -16.51 -2.78 5.33
CA LYS A 150 -17.10 -4.07 4.97
C LYS A 150 -17.98 -3.97 3.72
N ARG A 151 -18.76 -2.89 3.62
CA ARG A 151 -19.59 -2.61 2.44
C ARG A 151 -18.72 -2.26 1.23
N GLU A 152 -17.74 -1.39 1.39
CA GLU A 152 -16.79 -0.97 0.36
C GLU A 152 -16.05 -2.19 -0.23
N ALA A 153 -15.56 -3.07 0.64
CA ALA A 153 -14.86 -4.29 0.24
C ALA A 153 -15.75 -5.22 -0.60
N LYS A 154 -17.02 -5.34 -0.23
CA LYS A 154 -17.99 -6.16 -0.97
C LYS A 154 -18.28 -5.58 -2.35
N GLU A 155 -18.53 -4.28 -2.44
CA GLU A 155 -18.90 -3.60 -3.70
C GLU A 155 -17.72 -3.56 -4.70
N ASN A 156 -16.49 -3.47 -4.19
CA ASN A 156 -15.28 -3.33 -5.01
C ASN A 156 -14.42 -4.62 -5.10
N ASN A 157 -14.93 -5.76 -4.67
CA ASN A 157 -14.28 -7.08 -4.80
C ASN A 157 -12.86 -7.18 -4.21
N PHE A 158 -12.65 -6.63 -3.02
CA PHE A 158 -11.43 -6.87 -2.23
C PHE A 158 -11.77 -7.43 -0.85
N ARG A 159 -10.77 -7.98 -0.16
CA ARG A 159 -10.92 -8.48 1.21
C ARG A 159 -10.36 -7.50 2.22
N VAL A 160 -10.87 -7.59 3.44
CA VAL A 160 -10.30 -6.88 4.59
C VAL A 160 -10.05 -7.88 5.70
N GLU A 161 -8.85 -7.89 6.23
CA GLU A 161 -8.46 -8.66 7.40
C GLU A 161 -8.20 -7.72 8.58
N VAL A 162 -8.67 -8.08 9.77
CA VAL A 162 -8.39 -7.35 11.02
C VAL A 162 -7.74 -8.33 11.99
N ASN A 163 -6.45 -8.12 12.30
CA ASN A 163 -5.63 -9.04 13.09
C ASN A 163 -5.81 -10.50 12.63
N ASP A 164 -5.58 -10.74 11.33
CA ASP A 164 -5.65 -12.05 10.66
C ASP A 164 -7.05 -12.70 10.61
N ARG A 165 -8.10 -11.96 10.92
CA ARG A 165 -9.50 -12.42 10.78
C ARG A 165 -10.18 -11.67 9.64
N ASP A 166 -10.86 -12.40 8.78
CA ASP A 166 -11.67 -11.76 7.71
C ASP A 166 -12.76 -10.87 8.34
N LEU A 167 -12.86 -9.64 7.87
CA LEU A 167 -13.86 -8.68 8.38
C LEU A 167 -15.30 -9.16 8.16
N ARG A 168 -15.53 -10.07 7.19
CA ARG A 168 -16.84 -10.68 6.95
C ARG A 168 -17.30 -11.52 8.12
N ASP A 169 -16.37 -12.18 8.81
CA ASP A 169 -16.64 -13.08 9.93
C ASP A 169 -16.73 -12.32 11.27
N ILE A 170 -16.35 -11.04 11.27
CA ILE A 170 -16.45 -10.20 12.46
C ILE A 170 -17.87 -9.62 12.54
N ASN A 171 -18.55 -9.92 13.62
CA ASN A 171 -19.89 -9.37 13.90
C ASN A 171 -19.79 -7.92 14.43
N ILE A 172 -19.96 -6.94 13.55
CA ILE A 172 -19.89 -5.49 13.85
C ILE A 172 -21.18 -4.77 13.41
#